data_6e076aa6675990e135c591af036c078d
#
_entry.id   6e076aa6675990e135c591af036c078d
#
_cell.length_a   1.000
_cell.length_b   1.000
_cell.length_c   1.000
_cell.angle_alpha   90.00
_cell.angle_beta   90.00
_cell.angle_gamma   90.00
#
_symmetry.space_group_name_H-M   'P 1'
#
loop_
_entity.id
_entity.type
_entity.pdbx_description
1 polymer ?
#
loop_
_entity_poly.entity_id
_entity_poly.type
_entity_poly.pdbx_seq_one_letter_code
_entity_poly.pdbx_strand_id
1 'polypeptide(L)'
;GSEMCIRDSEYVVKPFNIGILRATIANLLANRALLRHRYGNLELNDDTHNTECINCSTDLDWKFIASIKKNVEDNMDNPSFTIDVLCTLLNMSRTSFYNKLKALTDQAPGDYVRLIRLKRAMQLLKEQKYTITEVAEMTGFSDAKYFREVFKKHFNISPSQYAKEEGNIGEGKQ
;
A
#
# COMPACT_ATOMS: atom_id res chain seq x y z
N GLY A 1 -40.61 2.42 7.00
CA GLY A 1 -39.66 3.07 6.11
C GLY A 1 -38.28 2.68 6.50
N SER A 2 -37.64 1.78 5.75
CA SER A 2 -36.26 1.38 5.96
C SER A 2 -35.42 2.16 4.96
N GLU A 3 -34.73 3.18 5.39
CA GLU A 3 -33.74 3.84 4.58
C GLU A 3 -32.53 2.91 4.45
N MET A 4 -32.20 2.57 3.23
CA MET A 4 -31.14 1.66 2.88
C MET A 4 -30.01 2.46 2.25
N CYS A 5 -28.86 2.52 2.95
CA CYS A 5 -27.64 3.07 2.40
C CYS A 5 -27.14 2.17 1.28
N ILE A 6 -27.29 2.64 0.04
CA ILE A 6 -26.72 2.00 -1.14
C ILE A 6 -25.23 2.37 -1.17
N ARG A 7 -24.38 1.45 -0.77
CA ARG A 7 -22.99 1.41 -1.21
C ARG A 7 -22.88 0.35 -2.28
N ASP A 8 -22.21 0.65 -3.38
CA ASP A 8 -21.99 -0.11 -4.61
C ASP A 8 -21.63 -1.60 -4.44
N SER A 9 -22.40 -2.32 -3.66
CA SER A 9 -22.29 -3.75 -3.44
C SER A 9 -23.59 -4.40 -3.83
N GLU A 10 -23.52 -5.53 -4.47
CA GLU A 10 -24.66 -6.28 -4.95
C GLU A 10 -25.75 -6.43 -3.88
N TYR A 11 -26.97 -6.19 -4.30
CA TYR A 11 -28.15 -6.14 -3.49
C TYR A 11 -28.72 -7.54 -3.22
N VAL A 12 -28.90 -7.90 -1.96
CA VAL A 12 -29.52 -9.16 -1.56
C VAL A 12 -30.87 -8.94 -0.90
N VAL A 13 -31.95 -9.39 -1.54
CA VAL A 13 -33.32 -9.23 -1.06
C VAL A 13 -33.67 -10.33 -0.05
N LYS A 14 -34.37 -9.98 1.03
CA LYS A 14 -34.98 -10.96 1.96
C LYS A 14 -36.32 -11.45 1.40
N PRO A 15 -36.66 -12.73 1.50
CA PRO A 15 -35.93 -13.84 2.14
C PRO A 15 -34.71 -14.30 1.35
N PHE A 16 -33.63 -14.67 2.03
CA PHE A 16 -32.38 -15.07 1.40
C PHE A 16 -32.50 -16.41 0.69
N ASN A 17 -32.24 -16.44 -0.60
CA ASN A 17 -32.00 -17.68 -1.31
C ASN A 17 -30.50 -18.02 -1.16
N ILE A 18 -30.21 -19.12 -0.46
CA ILE A 18 -28.85 -19.57 -0.17
C ILE A 18 -28.04 -19.80 -1.47
N GLY A 19 -28.70 -20.25 -2.55
CA GLY A 19 -28.05 -20.43 -3.85
C GLY A 19 -27.61 -19.12 -4.47
N ILE A 20 -28.47 -18.10 -4.45
CA ILE A 20 -28.16 -16.76 -4.95
C ILE A 20 -27.06 -16.14 -4.09
N LEU A 21 -27.17 -16.24 -2.77
CA LEU A 21 -26.15 -15.69 -1.86
C LEU A 21 -24.78 -16.31 -2.11
N ARG A 22 -24.70 -17.65 -2.30
CA ARG A 22 -23.45 -18.35 -2.64
C ARG A 22 -22.89 -17.89 -3.99
N ALA A 23 -23.74 -17.74 -5.00
CA ALA A 23 -23.33 -17.27 -6.32
C ALA A 23 -22.81 -15.82 -6.26
N THR A 24 -23.47 -14.95 -5.53
CA THR A 24 -23.06 -13.56 -5.31
C THR A 24 -21.70 -13.49 -4.60
N ILE A 25 -21.52 -14.25 -3.53
CA ILE A 25 -20.24 -14.35 -2.81
C ILE A 25 -19.15 -14.91 -3.71
N ALA A 26 -19.42 -15.96 -4.47
CA ALA A 26 -18.45 -16.55 -5.40
C ALA A 26 -18.03 -15.56 -6.49
N ASN A 27 -18.98 -14.79 -7.06
CA ASN A 27 -18.70 -13.74 -8.04
C ASN A 27 -17.87 -12.60 -7.44
N LEU A 28 -18.17 -12.14 -6.23
CA LEU A 28 -17.39 -11.13 -5.54
C LEU A 28 -15.95 -11.60 -5.28
N LEU A 29 -15.78 -12.84 -4.85
CA LEU A 29 -14.45 -13.43 -4.63
C LEU A 29 -13.68 -13.62 -5.93
N ALA A 30 -14.34 -14.08 -7.01
CA ALA A 30 -13.75 -14.22 -8.33
C ALA A 30 -13.33 -12.86 -8.91
N ASN A 31 -14.18 -11.85 -8.81
CA ASN A 31 -13.86 -10.48 -9.23
C ASN A 31 -12.68 -9.91 -8.43
N ARG A 32 -12.64 -10.15 -7.13
CA ARG A 32 -11.50 -9.76 -6.28
C ARG A 32 -10.19 -10.44 -6.71
N ALA A 33 -10.24 -11.72 -7.04
CA ALA A 33 -9.09 -12.47 -7.54
C ALA A 33 -8.63 -11.97 -8.91
N LEU A 34 -9.57 -11.68 -9.82
CA LEU A 34 -9.30 -11.10 -11.14
C LEU A 34 -8.68 -9.69 -11.05
N LEU A 35 -9.18 -8.86 -10.14
CA LEU A 35 -8.64 -7.53 -9.89
C LEU A 35 -7.23 -7.62 -9.28
N ARG A 36 -7.01 -8.53 -8.33
CA ARG A 36 -5.67 -8.82 -7.81
C ARG A 36 -4.70 -9.24 -8.91
N HIS A 37 -5.11 -10.14 -9.80
CA HIS A 37 -4.26 -10.58 -10.92
C HIS A 37 -4.00 -9.45 -11.92
N ARG A 38 -5.00 -8.61 -12.21
CA ARG A 38 -4.90 -7.50 -13.17
C ARG A 38 -4.07 -6.33 -12.64
N TYR A 39 -4.10 -6.09 -11.34
CA TYR A 39 -3.38 -5.01 -10.65
C TYR A 39 -2.30 -5.54 -9.70
N GLY A 40 -2.08 -6.83 -9.65
CA GLY A 40 -1.09 -7.50 -8.80
C GLY A 40 0.36 -7.10 -9.11
N ASN A 41 0.62 -6.55 -10.31
CA ASN A 41 1.90 -5.90 -10.63
C ASN A 41 2.07 -4.54 -9.92
N LEU A 42 1.02 -4.05 -9.24
CA LEU A 42 1.10 -2.94 -8.30
C LEU A 42 1.49 -3.43 -6.89
N GLU A 43 1.43 -4.74 -6.66
CA GLU A 43 2.08 -5.34 -5.52
C GLU A 43 3.58 -5.18 -5.72
N LEU A 44 4.20 -4.48 -4.80
CA LEU A 44 5.64 -4.53 -4.65
C LEU A 44 5.98 -6.02 -4.53
N ASN A 45 6.70 -6.56 -5.52
CA ASN A 45 7.20 -7.92 -5.48
C ASN A 45 8.03 -8.05 -4.21
N ASP A 46 7.44 -8.58 -3.18
CA ASP A 46 8.15 -8.92 -1.97
C ASP A 46 7.57 -10.21 -1.38
N ASP A 47 8.40 -11.25 -1.45
CA ASP A 47 8.15 -12.60 -0.93
C ASP A 47 8.24 -12.67 0.61
N THR A 48 8.05 -11.58 1.33
CA THR A 48 8.15 -11.54 2.79
C THR A 48 6.91 -10.93 3.45
N HIS A 49 6.07 -11.80 3.97
CA HIS A 49 5.27 -11.70 5.19
C HIS A 49 4.65 -10.35 5.60
N ASN A 50 4.10 -9.55 4.66
CA ASN A 50 3.12 -8.55 5.07
C ASN A 50 2.13 -8.29 3.93
N THR A 51 1.21 -9.23 3.75
CA THR A 51 0.05 -9.04 2.89
C THR A 51 -0.82 -7.98 3.56
N GLU A 52 -0.61 -6.72 3.20
CA GLU A 52 -1.52 -5.67 3.58
C GLU A 52 -2.91 -6.06 3.11
N CYS A 53 -3.84 -6.14 4.05
CA CYS A 53 -5.23 -6.41 3.74
C CYS A 53 -5.82 -5.19 3.03
N ILE A 54 -5.59 -5.06 1.72
CA ILE A 54 -6.25 -4.05 0.90
C ILE A 54 -7.63 -4.60 0.55
N ASN A 55 -8.67 -3.97 1.12
CA ASN A 55 -10.07 -4.34 0.92
C ASN A 55 -10.66 -3.70 -0.35
N CYS A 56 -9.92 -3.71 -1.45
CA CYS A 56 -10.40 -3.21 -2.72
C CYS A 56 -11.42 -4.19 -3.32
N SER A 57 -12.65 -3.75 -3.46
CA SER A 57 -13.74 -4.52 -4.06
C SER A 57 -14.09 -4.05 -5.48
N THR A 58 -13.69 -2.85 -5.86
CA THR A 58 -13.99 -2.25 -7.17
C THR A 58 -12.72 -1.83 -7.93
N ASP A 59 -12.83 -1.74 -9.25
CA ASP A 59 -11.78 -1.21 -10.13
C ASP A 59 -11.38 0.24 -9.76
N LEU A 60 -12.35 1.03 -9.28
CA LEU A 60 -12.12 2.39 -8.82
C LEU A 60 -11.28 2.46 -7.54
N ASP A 61 -11.43 1.48 -6.65
CA ASP A 61 -10.63 1.41 -5.43
C ASP A 61 -9.18 1.06 -5.76
N TRP A 62 -8.97 0.11 -6.68
CA TRP A 62 -7.63 -0.22 -7.17
C TRP A 62 -6.96 0.97 -7.86
N LYS A 63 -7.68 1.69 -8.72
CA LYS A 63 -7.18 2.92 -9.36
C LYS A 63 -6.83 3.98 -8.33
N PHE A 64 -7.62 4.11 -7.28
CA PHE A 64 -7.36 5.06 -6.20
C PHE A 64 -6.06 4.69 -5.45
N ILE A 65 -5.88 3.44 -5.05
CA ILE A 65 -4.65 2.96 -4.39
C ILE A 65 -3.44 3.13 -5.32
N ALA A 66 -3.57 2.77 -6.60
CA ALA A 66 -2.51 2.94 -7.59
C ALA A 66 -2.12 4.42 -7.78
N SER A 67 -3.11 5.32 -7.79
CA SER A 67 -2.86 6.77 -7.90
C SER A 67 -2.12 7.31 -6.68
N ILE A 68 -2.46 6.85 -5.46
CA ILE A 68 -1.72 7.22 -4.25
C ILE A 68 -0.26 6.78 -4.37
N LYS A 69 -0.03 5.49 -4.69
CA LYS A 69 1.30 4.93 -4.82
C LYS A 69 2.12 5.73 -5.83
N LYS A 70 1.58 5.93 -7.04
CA LYS A 70 2.25 6.70 -8.09
C LYS A 70 2.61 8.12 -7.65
N ASN A 71 1.66 8.87 -7.08
CA ASN A 71 1.93 10.24 -6.62
C ASN A 71 2.97 10.30 -5.51
N VAL A 72 3.01 9.32 -4.62
CA VAL A 72 4.04 9.22 -3.57
C VAL A 72 5.40 8.88 -4.19
N GLU A 73 5.45 7.96 -5.14
CA GLU A 73 6.70 7.57 -5.83
C GLU A 73 7.26 8.72 -6.67
N ASP A 74 6.42 9.44 -7.40
CA ASP A 74 6.81 10.60 -8.23
C ASP A 74 7.33 11.80 -7.41
N ASN A 75 7.00 11.86 -6.11
CA ASN A 75 7.40 12.94 -5.20
C ASN A 75 8.17 12.43 -3.97
N MET A 76 8.85 11.30 -4.10
CA MET A 76 9.41 10.61 -2.95
C MET A 76 10.54 11.38 -2.28
N ASP A 77 11.38 12.04 -3.06
CA ASP A 77 12.52 12.87 -2.65
C ASP A 77 12.12 14.27 -2.16
N ASN A 78 10.86 14.66 -2.36
CA ASN A 78 10.39 15.99 -1.97
C ASN A 78 9.99 16.02 -0.49
N PRO A 79 10.75 16.72 0.38
CA PRO A 79 10.41 16.83 1.80
C PRO A 79 9.15 17.66 2.07
N SER A 80 8.73 18.49 1.11
CA SER A 80 7.50 19.28 1.19
C SER A 80 6.25 18.51 0.72
N PHE A 81 6.39 17.26 0.28
CA PHE A 81 5.26 16.44 -0.12
C PHE A 81 4.48 15.95 1.09
N THR A 82 3.38 16.63 1.36
CA THR A 82 2.48 16.37 2.49
C THR A 82 1.21 15.63 2.06
N ILE A 83 0.44 15.15 3.04
CA ILE A 83 -0.89 14.56 2.79
C ILE A 83 -1.84 15.58 2.15
N ASP A 84 -1.71 16.87 2.45
CA ASP A 84 -2.56 17.90 1.86
C ASP A 84 -2.25 18.10 0.37
N VAL A 85 -0.98 18.04 -0.02
CA VAL A 85 -0.58 18.04 -1.44
C VAL A 85 -1.14 16.81 -2.15
N LEU A 86 -1.03 15.63 -1.54
CA LEU A 86 -1.58 14.39 -2.10
C LEU A 86 -3.11 14.47 -2.27
N CYS A 87 -3.83 15.00 -1.28
CA CYS A 87 -5.28 15.23 -1.39
C CYS A 87 -5.63 16.16 -2.56
N THR A 88 -4.87 17.23 -2.76
CA THR A 88 -5.05 18.17 -3.87
C THR A 88 -4.83 17.48 -5.23
N LEU A 89 -3.77 16.68 -5.36
CA LEU A 89 -3.48 15.93 -6.60
C LEU A 89 -4.57 14.90 -6.92
N LEU A 90 -5.20 14.34 -5.90
CA LEU A 90 -6.30 13.38 -6.05
C LEU A 90 -7.68 14.05 -6.16
N ASN A 91 -7.76 15.38 -6.14
CA ASN A 91 -8.99 16.16 -6.12
C ASN A 91 -9.97 15.72 -5.01
N MET A 92 -9.45 15.46 -3.82
CA MET A 92 -10.23 14.98 -2.68
C MET A 92 -10.06 15.89 -1.46
N SER A 93 -11.12 16.02 -0.67
CA SER A 93 -10.98 16.61 0.66
C SER A 93 -10.18 15.69 1.58
N ARG A 94 -9.48 16.25 2.56
CA ARG A 94 -8.70 15.49 3.55
C ARG A 94 -9.54 14.43 4.29
N THR A 95 -10.77 14.78 4.64
CA THR A 95 -11.71 13.86 5.31
C THR A 95 -12.12 12.71 4.41
N SER A 96 -12.48 12.99 3.15
CA SER A 96 -12.85 11.94 2.18
C SER A 96 -11.68 11.01 1.89
N PHE A 97 -10.49 11.57 1.71
CA PHE A 97 -9.26 10.80 1.51
C PHE A 97 -8.97 9.88 2.70
N TYR A 98 -8.99 10.43 3.92
CA TYR A 98 -8.77 9.66 5.15
C TYR A 98 -9.75 8.50 5.28
N ASN A 99 -11.06 8.77 5.16
CA ASN A 99 -12.08 7.76 5.33
C ASN A 99 -11.98 6.66 4.26
N LYS A 100 -11.76 7.04 3.00
CA LYS A 100 -11.62 6.09 1.90
C LYS A 100 -10.37 5.23 2.07
N LEU A 101 -9.23 5.83 2.34
CA LEU A 101 -7.98 5.09 2.52
C LEU A 101 -8.05 4.14 3.71
N LYS A 102 -8.55 4.62 4.84
CA LYS A 102 -8.71 3.79 6.05
C LYS A 102 -9.69 2.63 5.82
N ALA A 103 -10.78 2.84 5.10
CA ALA A 103 -11.72 1.77 4.75
C ALA A 103 -11.09 0.68 3.86
N LEU A 104 -10.16 1.06 2.97
CA LEU A 104 -9.51 0.14 2.04
C LEU A 104 -8.28 -0.56 2.64
N THR A 105 -7.51 0.11 3.48
CA THR A 105 -6.20 -0.38 3.97
C THR A 105 -6.15 -0.59 5.48
N ASP A 106 -7.18 -0.15 6.20
CA ASP A 106 -7.23 -0.07 7.67
C ASP A 106 -6.11 0.78 8.29
N GLN A 107 -5.41 1.58 7.49
CA GLN A 107 -4.28 2.40 7.90
C GLN A 107 -4.60 3.90 7.83
N ALA A 108 -3.94 4.69 8.67
CA ALA A 108 -3.97 6.14 8.55
C ALA A 108 -3.12 6.60 7.33
N PRO A 109 -3.49 7.71 6.65
CA PRO A 109 -2.77 8.19 5.48
C PRO A 109 -1.26 8.38 5.68
N GLY A 110 -0.86 8.91 6.82
CA GLY A 110 0.55 9.10 7.15
C GLY A 110 1.33 7.79 7.27
N ASP A 111 0.70 6.76 7.84
CA ASP A 111 1.30 5.44 7.99
C ASP A 111 1.40 4.73 6.64
N TYR A 112 0.37 4.86 5.81
CA TYR A 112 0.36 4.27 4.46
C TYR A 112 1.42 4.90 3.54
N VAL A 113 1.55 6.22 3.52
CA VAL A 113 2.61 6.91 2.77
C VAL A 113 3.99 6.52 3.29
N ARG A 114 4.16 6.44 4.61
CA ARG A 114 5.41 5.99 5.24
C ARG A 114 5.77 4.58 4.83
N LEU A 115 4.81 3.69 4.76
CA LEU A 115 5.01 2.32 4.31
C LEU A 115 5.47 2.23 2.86
N ILE A 116 4.88 3.00 1.93
CA ILE A 116 5.35 3.08 0.54
C ILE A 116 6.82 3.52 0.49
N ARG A 117 7.18 4.55 1.26
CA ARG A 117 8.57 5.04 1.38
C ARG A 117 9.52 3.96 1.92
N LEU A 118 9.11 3.24 2.97
CA LEU A 118 9.93 2.15 3.55
C LEU A 118 10.13 0.99 2.57
N LYS A 119 9.09 0.61 1.81
CA LYS A 119 9.19 -0.43 0.79
C LYS A 119 10.15 -0.01 -0.34
N ARG A 120 10.12 1.25 -0.75
CA ARG A 120 11.10 1.76 -1.72
C ARG A 120 12.51 1.76 -1.14
N ALA A 121 12.68 2.09 0.13
CA ALA A 121 13.97 2.01 0.82
C ALA A 121 14.53 0.58 0.82
N MET A 122 13.70 -0.44 1.03
CA MET A 122 14.13 -1.84 0.92
C MET A 122 14.69 -2.16 -0.47
N GLN A 123 14.03 -1.70 -1.54
CA GLN A 123 14.53 -1.92 -2.90
C GLN A 123 15.90 -1.27 -3.12
N LEU A 124 16.07 -0.02 -2.68
CA LEU A 124 17.35 0.68 -2.78
C LEU A 124 18.46 0.02 -1.94
N LEU A 125 18.11 -0.51 -0.76
CA LEU A 125 19.06 -1.25 0.09
C LEU A 125 19.50 -2.56 -0.55
N LYS A 126 18.64 -3.26 -1.29
CA LYS A 126 18.99 -4.47 -2.07
C LYS A 126 20.01 -4.17 -3.17
N GLU A 127 19.95 -2.99 -3.77
CA GLU A 127 20.90 -2.59 -4.82
C GLU A 127 22.33 -2.37 -4.29
N GLN A 128 22.52 -2.18 -2.99
CA GLN A 128 23.79 -1.93 -2.31
C GLN A 128 24.66 -0.80 -2.89
N LYS A 129 24.05 0.09 -3.64
CA LYS A 129 24.73 1.23 -4.29
C LYS A 129 24.78 2.48 -3.42
N TYR A 130 23.91 2.55 -2.43
CA TYR A 130 23.67 3.75 -1.64
C TYR A 130 23.92 3.50 -0.15
N THR A 131 24.38 4.51 0.53
CA THR A 131 24.49 4.51 1.99
C THR A 131 23.11 4.59 2.65
N ILE A 132 23.00 4.17 3.90
CA ILE A 132 21.74 4.26 4.67
C ILE A 132 21.21 5.70 4.75
N THR A 133 22.09 6.68 4.78
CA THR A 133 21.73 8.10 4.82
C THR A 133 21.15 8.55 3.48
N GLU A 134 21.81 8.22 2.38
CA GLU A 134 21.31 8.51 1.03
C GLU A 134 19.95 7.83 0.76
N VAL A 135 19.79 6.56 1.17
CA VAL A 135 18.50 5.88 1.06
C VAL A 135 17.40 6.60 1.84
N ALA A 136 17.70 7.08 3.06
CA ALA A 136 16.74 7.85 3.84
C ALA A 136 16.32 9.14 3.11
N GLU A 137 17.27 9.90 2.59
CA GLU A 137 17.01 11.13 1.83
C GLU A 137 16.23 10.86 0.55
N MET A 138 16.64 9.88 -0.26
CA MET A 138 15.97 9.48 -1.51
C MET A 138 14.55 8.97 -1.29
N THR A 139 14.21 8.54 -0.09
CA THR A 139 12.87 8.06 0.27
C THR A 139 12.09 9.05 1.12
N GLY A 140 12.56 10.31 1.18
CA GLY A 140 11.85 11.43 1.78
C GLY A 140 11.84 11.45 3.31
N PHE A 141 12.82 10.78 3.94
CA PHE A 141 13.05 10.91 5.37
C PHE A 141 14.09 12.01 5.63
N SER A 142 13.69 13.06 6.31
CA SER A 142 14.56 14.20 6.66
C SER A 142 15.63 13.84 7.70
N ASP A 143 15.45 12.76 8.46
CA ASP A 143 16.38 12.31 9.50
C ASP A 143 16.66 10.81 9.36
N ALA A 144 17.92 10.47 9.13
CA ALA A 144 18.39 9.11 9.01
C ALA A 144 18.25 8.30 10.33
N LYS A 145 18.27 8.96 11.50
CA LYS A 145 18.02 8.30 12.78
C LYS A 145 16.58 7.86 12.88
N TYR A 146 15.65 8.77 12.59
CA TYR A 146 14.22 8.46 12.54
C TYR A 146 13.91 7.36 11.52
N PHE A 147 14.52 7.43 10.33
CA PHE A 147 14.40 6.37 9.32
C PHE A 147 14.78 5.00 9.88
N ARG A 148 15.95 4.87 10.53
CA ARG A 148 16.40 3.59 11.11
C ARG A 148 15.44 3.04 12.16
N GLU A 149 14.91 3.91 13.01
CA GLU A 149 13.94 3.54 14.05
C GLU A 149 12.63 3.03 13.45
N VAL A 150 12.08 3.75 12.48
CA VAL A 150 10.83 3.39 11.81
C VAL A 150 10.98 2.13 10.97
N PHE A 151 12.07 1.99 10.24
CA PHE A 151 12.39 0.81 9.45
C PHE A 151 12.48 -0.43 10.36
N LYS A 152 13.27 -0.36 11.44
CA LYS A 152 13.40 -1.44 12.42
C LYS A 152 12.06 -1.78 13.09
N LYS A 153 11.26 -0.78 13.42
CA LYS A 153 9.92 -1.00 14.02
C LYS A 153 8.99 -1.73 13.07
N HIS A 154 9.09 -1.45 11.76
CA HIS A 154 8.17 -2.02 10.78
C HIS A 154 8.59 -3.42 10.31
N PHE A 155 9.87 -3.61 10.04
CA PHE A 155 10.41 -4.86 9.49
C PHE A 155 11.10 -5.77 10.53
N ASN A 156 11.19 -5.35 11.80
CA ASN A 156 11.90 -6.04 12.88
C ASN A 156 13.41 -6.26 12.64
N ILE A 157 13.96 -5.67 11.60
CA ILE A 157 15.37 -5.72 11.22
C ILE A 157 15.90 -4.31 10.96
N SER A 158 17.18 -4.04 11.26
CA SER A 158 17.77 -2.75 10.95
C SER A 158 18.10 -2.62 9.45
N PRO A 159 18.07 -1.39 8.87
CA PRO A 159 18.46 -1.20 7.46
C PRO A 159 19.85 -1.76 7.12
N SER A 160 20.80 -1.64 8.05
CA SER A 160 22.17 -2.15 7.87
C SER A 160 22.25 -3.67 7.87
N GLN A 161 21.44 -4.34 8.70
CA GLN A 161 21.36 -5.80 8.69
C GLN A 161 20.66 -6.30 7.43
N TYR A 162 19.55 -5.66 7.05
CA TYR A 162 18.82 -6.00 5.84
C TYR A 162 19.72 -5.90 4.59
N ALA A 163 20.48 -4.83 4.44
CA ALA A 163 21.41 -4.67 3.32
C ALA A 163 22.52 -5.76 3.29
N LYS A 164 22.99 -6.22 4.45
CA LYS A 164 23.99 -7.30 4.53
C LYS A 164 23.43 -8.68 4.20
N GLU A 165 22.21 -8.98 4.66
CA GLU A 165 21.56 -10.27 4.40
C GLU A 165 21.27 -10.46 2.91
N GLU A 166 20.77 -9.43 2.24
CA GLU A 166 20.52 -9.46 0.79
C GLU A 166 21.81 -9.54 -0.03
N GLY A 167 22.91 -8.92 0.43
CA GLY A 167 24.22 -9.02 -0.23
C GLY A 167 24.81 -10.43 -0.22
N ASN A 168 24.63 -11.17 0.86
CA ASN A 168 25.11 -12.54 0.97
C ASN A 168 24.33 -13.53 0.07
N ILE A 169 23.07 -13.21 -0.28
CA ILE A 169 22.26 -14.06 -1.18
C ILE A 169 22.70 -13.88 -2.64
N GLY A 170 23.26 -12.72 -3.01
CA GLY A 170 23.74 -12.43 -4.37
C GLY A 170 25.04 -13.11 -4.75
N GLU A 171 25.93 -13.42 -3.79
CA GLU A 171 27.24 -14.03 -4.03
C GLU A 171 27.22 -15.57 -4.10
N GLY A 172 26.10 -16.22 -3.80
CA GLY A 172 25.97 -17.69 -3.77
C GLY A 172 25.59 -18.35 -5.09
N LYS A 173 25.56 -17.64 -6.21
CA LYS A 173 25.27 -18.21 -7.56
C LYS A 173 26.38 -17.84 -8.56
N GLN A 174 27.50 -18.44 -8.44
CA GLN A 174 28.47 -18.68 -9.51
C GLN A 174 28.71 -20.17 -9.64
#